data_25630bf609df21e715102c78dbfdddc0
#
_entry.id   25630bf609df21e715102c78dbfdddc0
#
_cell.length_a   1.000
_cell.length_b   1.000
_cell.length_c   1.000
_cell.angle_alpha   90.00
_cell.angle_beta   90.00
_cell.angle_gamma   90.00
#
_symmetry.space_group_name_H-M   'P 1'
#
loop_
_entity.id
_entity.type
_entity.pdbx_description
1 polymer ?
#
loop_
_entity_poly.entity_id
_entity_poly.type
_entity_poly.pdbx_seq_one_letter_code
_entity_poly.pdbx_strand_id
1 'polypeptide(L)'
;MSLTRELFGGAITVNIPTILIDASNLRQIPDTQEVFLHPKSGESLIVEVLQSVDRPDPQEAAKFHFESLAHDNSAVGQQVHETSVSPTHNGQTPAPVLLYGTQLIPKFNATTPDEVQILLALYRVPNKHVDLVMTMNVPTKAADGGAVTKEELAEARRTFEVAASSLNIVKFELFA
;
A
#
# COMPACT_ATOMS: atom_id res chain seq x y z
N MET A 1 -1.77 19.09 -0.65
CA MET A 1 -1.76 19.20 -2.11
C MET A 1 -1.27 17.89 -2.70
N SER A 2 -1.96 17.37 -3.70
CA SER A 2 -1.60 16.14 -4.39
C SER A 2 -1.04 16.45 -5.78
N LEU A 3 -0.20 15.55 -6.26
CA LEU A 3 0.46 15.63 -7.56
C LEU A 3 0.45 14.26 -8.21
N THR A 4 0.29 14.24 -9.53
CA THR A 4 0.47 13.01 -10.29
C THR A 4 1.95 12.65 -10.31
N ARG A 5 2.29 11.47 -9.83
CA ARG A 5 3.65 10.92 -9.84
C ARG A 5 3.74 9.78 -10.83
N GLU A 6 4.87 9.71 -11.51
CA GLU A 6 5.22 8.60 -12.39
C GLU A 6 5.95 7.53 -11.59
N LEU A 7 5.51 6.29 -11.74
CA LEU A 7 6.12 5.12 -11.11
C LEU A 7 6.67 4.20 -12.20
N PHE A 8 7.72 3.47 -11.87
CA PHE A 8 8.32 2.49 -12.78
C PHE A 8 8.62 3.10 -14.15
N GLY A 9 9.30 4.26 -14.13
CA GLY A 9 9.69 4.94 -15.37
C GLY A 9 8.54 5.49 -16.20
N GLY A 10 7.40 5.78 -15.57
CA GLY A 10 6.21 6.30 -16.24
C GLY A 10 5.22 5.24 -16.70
N ALA A 11 5.48 3.95 -16.39
CA ALA A 11 4.55 2.88 -16.75
C ALA A 11 3.26 2.92 -15.92
N ILE A 12 3.31 3.50 -14.73
CA ILE A 12 2.17 3.68 -13.84
C ILE A 12 2.17 5.12 -13.36
N THR A 13 0.98 5.72 -13.19
CA THR A 13 0.81 7.02 -12.58
C THR A 13 -0.13 6.92 -11.39
N VAL A 14 0.05 7.81 -10.41
CA VAL A 14 -0.77 7.85 -9.20
C VAL A 14 -0.77 9.26 -8.63
N ASN A 15 -1.89 9.70 -8.05
CA ASN A 15 -1.98 10.99 -7.37
C ASN A 15 -1.72 10.80 -5.89
N ILE A 16 -0.64 11.37 -5.39
CA ILE A 16 -0.26 11.32 -3.99
C ILE A 16 0.20 12.70 -3.51
N PRO A 17 0.18 12.94 -2.18
CA PRO A 17 0.61 14.24 -1.65
C PRO A 17 2.06 14.57 -2.00
N THR A 18 2.31 15.84 -2.29
CA THR A 18 3.66 16.33 -2.63
C THR A 18 4.64 16.21 -1.47
N ILE A 19 4.14 16.15 -0.23
CA ILE A 19 4.98 16.01 0.96
C ILE A 19 5.68 14.65 1.05
N LEU A 20 5.13 13.61 0.41
CA LEU A 20 5.74 12.28 0.45
C LEU A 20 7.06 12.27 -0.31
N ILE A 21 8.07 11.68 0.29
CA ILE A 21 9.43 11.63 -0.23
C ILE A 21 9.66 10.26 -0.89
N ASP A 22 10.15 10.28 -2.13
CA ASP A 22 10.56 9.05 -2.82
C ASP A 22 11.78 8.46 -2.10
N ALA A 23 11.61 7.26 -1.55
CA ALA A 23 12.66 6.60 -0.77
C ALA A 23 13.89 6.24 -1.62
N SER A 24 13.76 6.17 -2.95
CA SER A 24 14.90 5.90 -3.83
C SER A 24 15.94 7.02 -3.80
N ASN A 25 15.55 8.21 -3.34
CA ASN A 25 16.48 9.33 -3.11
C ASN A 25 17.30 9.17 -1.82
N LEU A 26 16.93 8.24 -0.95
CA LEU A 26 17.54 8.03 0.36
C LEU A 26 18.27 6.71 0.48
N ARG A 27 17.84 5.69 -0.27
CA ARG A 27 18.40 4.34 -0.23
C ARG A 27 18.03 3.59 -1.49
N GLN A 28 18.68 2.46 -1.72
CA GLN A 28 18.33 1.59 -2.84
C GLN A 28 17.00 0.89 -2.57
N ILE A 29 16.12 0.90 -3.58
CA ILE A 29 14.80 0.26 -3.55
C ILE A 29 14.78 -0.84 -4.61
N PRO A 30 14.19 -2.03 -4.33
CA PRO A 30 14.06 -3.06 -5.35
C PRO A 30 13.31 -2.56 -6.59
N ASP A 31 13.68 -3.07 -7.76
CA ASP A 31 13.07 -2.65 -9.03
C ASP A 31 11.57 -2.95 -9.13
N THR A 32 11.07 -3.87 -8.29
CA THR A 32 9.65 -4.24 -8.25
C THR A 32 8.84 -3.34 -7.33
N GLN A 33 9.46 -2.36 -6.67
CA GLN A 33 8.81 -1.50 -5.69
C GLN A 33 9.01 -0.02 -5.99
N GLU A 34 8.00 0.76 -5.62
CA GLU A 34 8.10 2.20 -5.43
C GLU A 34 7.71 2.49 -3.98
N VAL A 35 8.52 3.25 -3.26
CA VAL A 35 8.33 3.49 -1.83
C VAL A 35 8.35 4.99 -1.56
N PHE A 36 7.35 5.48 -0.86
CA PHE A 36 7.23 6.88 -0.45
C PHE A 36 7.11 6.97 1.06
N LEU A 37 7.81 7.92 1.66
CA LEU A 37 7.88 8.08 3.11
C LEU A 37 7.36 9.46 3.51
N HIS A 38 6.64 9.50 4.63
CA HIS A 38 6.23 10.77 5.22
C HIS A 38 7.41 11.36 6.01
N PRO A 39 7.72 12.66 5.86
CA PRO A 39 8.91 13.23 6.50
C PRO A 39 8.80 13.40 8.01
N LYS A 40 7.57 13.40 8.56
CA LYS A 40 7.33 13.72 9.97
C LYS A 40 6.62 12.61 10.76
N SER A 41 6.30 11.50 10.12
CA SER A 41 5.61 10.39 10.79
C SER A 41 6.16 9.06 10.29
N GLY A 42 5.67 7.96 10.85
CA GLY A 42 6.01 6.61 10.39
C GLY A 42 5.20 6.13 9.19
N GLU A 43 4.41 7.00 8.57
CA GLU A 43 3.60 6.63 7.43
C GLU A 43 4.47 6.32 6.20
N SER A 44 4.08 5.28 5.48
CA SER A 44 4.71 4.94 4.20
C SER A 44 3.66 4.48 3.19
N LEU A 45 3.95 4.68 1.91
CA LEU A 45 3.15 4.21 0.79
C LEU A 45 4.05 3.40 -0.13
N ILE A 46 3.65 2.16 -0.40
CA ILE A 46 4.45 1.24 -1.22
C ILE A 46 3.57 0.73 -2.35
N VAL A 47 4.09 0.78 -3.58
CA VAL A 47 3.46 0.12 -4.74
C VAL A 47 4.41 -0.98 -5.18
N GLU A 48 3.91 -2.20 -5.25
CA GLU A 48 4.74 -3.37 -5.53
C GLU A 48 4.13 -4.24 -6.61
N VAL A 49 4.97 -4.69 -7.54
CA VAL A 49 4.60 -5.65 -8.59
C VAL A 49 4.95 -7.04 -8.08
N LEU A 50 3.93 -7.88 -7.92
CA LEU A 50 4.07 -9.23 -7.39
C LEU A 50 3.51 -10.25 -8.36
N GLN A 51 3.94 -11.50 -8.22
CA GLN A 51 3.29 -12.61 -8.90
C GLN A 51 1.89 -12.80 -8.35
N SER A 52 0.91 -13.04 -9.22
CA SER A 52 -0.47 -13.24 -8.76
C SER A 52 -0.58 -14.47 -7.87
N VAL A 53 -1.39 -14.35 -6.82
CA VAL A 53 -1.62 -15.47 -5.90
C VAL A 53 -2.73 -16.36 -6.44
N ASP A 54 -2.65 -17.65 -6.09
CA ASP A 54 -3.65 -18.63 -6.50
C ASP A 54 -4.88 -18.56 -5.59
N ARG A 55 -5.61 -17.48 -5.71
CA ARG A 55 -6.87 -17.20 -5.01
C ARG A 55 -7.81 -16.56 -6.01
N PRO A 56 -8.76 -17.31 -6.58
CA PRO A 56 -9.67 -16.76 -7.61
C PRO A 56 -10.54 -15.62 -7.10
N ASP A 57 -11.01 -15.68 -5.85
CA ASP A 57 -11.80 -14.61 -5.27
C ASP A 57 -10.91 -13.41 -4.98
N PRO A 58 -11.22 -12.21 -5.55
CA PRO A 58 -10.39 -11.03 -5.33
C PRO A 58 -10.24 -10.63 -3.87
N GLN A 59 -11.28 -10.76 -3.06
CA GLN A 59 -11.21 -10.40 -1.65
C GLN A 59 -10.33 -11.39 -0.87
N GLU A 60 -10.39 -12.67 -1.19
CA GLU A 60 -9.49 -13.67 -0.58
C GLU A 60 -8.05 -13.45 -1.02
N ALA A 61 -7.82 -13.01 -2.27
CA ALA A 61 -6.49 -12.65 -2.73
C ALA A 61 -5.93 -11.45 -1.95
N ALA A 62 -6.75 -10.44 -1.70
CA ALA A 62 -6.35 -9.28 -0.91
C ALA A 62 -5.98 -9.68 0.52
N LYS A 63 -6.76 -10.57 1.13
CA LYS A 63 -6.46 -11.11 2.46
C LYS A 63 -5.15 -11.89 2.48
N PHE A 64 -4.87 -12.66 1.43
CA PHE A 64 -3.61 -13.38 1.31
C PHE A 64 -2.43 -12.41 1.30
N HIS A 65 -2.51 -11.32 0.54
CA HIS A 65 -1.44 -10.32 0.52
C HIS A 65 -1.27 -9.64 1.87
N PHE A 66 -2.38 -9.35 2.55
CA PHE A 66 -2.34 -8.79 3.90
C PHE A 66 -1.64 -9.75 4.88
N GLU A 67 -1.95 -11.03 4.81
CA GLU A 67 -1.32 -12.05 5.67
C GLU A 67 0.16 -12.22 5.34
N SER A 68 0.53 -12.19 4.05
CA SER A 68 1.94 -12.24 3.64
C SER A 68 2.72 -11.05 4.20
N LEU A 69 2.12 -9.87 4.18
CA LEU A 69 2.72 -8.67 4.75
C LEU A 69 2.90 -8.83 6.26
N ALA A 70 1.91 -9.39 6.95
CA ALA A 70 2.01 -9.65 8.39
C ALA A 70 3.16 -10.61 8.70
N HIS A 71 3.31 -11.64 7.89
CA HIS A 71 4.42 -12.60 8.03
C HIS A 71 5.77 -11.91 7.83
N ASP A 72 5.91 -11.11 6.78
CA ASP A 72 7.14 -10.38 6.48
C ASP A 72 7.50 -9.37 7.57
N ASN A 73 6.50 -8.78 8.19
CA ASN A 73 6.67 -7.83 9.29
C ASN A 73 6.86 -8.52 10.65
N SER A 74 6.80 -9.84 10.70
CA SER A 74 6.81 -10.62 11.94
C SER A 74 5.72 -10.18 12.92
N ALA A 75 4.55 -9.85 12.39
CA ALA A 75 3.43 -9.38 13.19
C ALA A 75 3.02 -10.43 14.23
N VAL A 76 2.77 -9.98 15.45
CA VAL A 76 2.30 -10.84 16.54
C VAL A 76 0.79 -10.82 16.70
N GLY A 77 0.10 -10.02 15.90
CA GLY A 77 -1.35 -9.97 15.80
C GLY A 77 -1.76 -9.29 14.52
N GLN A 78 -2.91 -9.66 13.99
CA GLN A 78 -3.46 -9.05 12.78
C GLN A 78 -4.98 -9.19 12.78
N GLN A 79 -5.64 -8.23 12.16
CA GLN A 79 -7.09 -8.26 11.99
C GLN A 79 -7.48 -7.52 10.73
N VAL A 80 -8.29 -8.15 9.90
CA VAL A 80 -8.93 -7.49 8.75
C VAL A 80 -10.25 -6.90 9.24
N HIS A 81 -10.43 -5.59 9.03
CA HIS A 81 -11.65 -4.89 9.44
C HIS A 81 -12.68 -4.83 8.32
N GLU A 82 -12.22 -4.64 7.09
CA GLU A 82 -13.11 -4.41 5.96
C GLU A 82 -12.44 -4.80 4.65
N THR A 83 -13.20 -5.41 3.75
CA THR A 83 -12.81 -5.60 2.35
C THR A 83 -13.94 -5.16 1.45
N SER A 84 -13.61 -4.56 0.31
CA SER A 84 -14.58 -4.15 -0.69
C SER A 84 -13.95 -4.15 -2.07
N VAL A 85 -14.79 -4.24 -3.10
CA VAL A 85 -14.35 -4.08 -4.48
C VAL A 85 -14.78 -2.69 -4.92
N SER A 86 -13.83 -1.90 -5.44
CA SER A 86 -14.16 -0.56 -5.94
C SER A 86 -15.14 -0.67 -7.11
N PRO A 87 -16.18 0.18 -7.17
CA PRO A 87 -17.13 0.18 -8.28
C PRO A 87 -16.59 0.84 -9.55
N THR A 88 -15.43 1.51 -9.46
CA THR A 88 -14.86 2.29 -10.57
C THR A 88 -13.46 1.82 -10.91
N HIS A 89 -13.07 2.06 -12.15
CA HIS A 89 -11.71 1.77 -12.62
C HIS A 89 -11.26 2.86 -13.59
N ASN A 90 -9.96 2.95 -13.82
CA ASN A 90 -9.37 3.93 -14.74
C ASN A 90 -9.03 3.26 -16.07
N GLY A 91 -9.83 3.53 -17.11
CA GLY A 91 -9.57 2.96 -18.44
C GLY A 91 -9.43 1.44 -18.36
N GLN A 92 -8.28 0.91 -18.73
CA GLN A 92 -7.99 -0.53 -18.69
C GLN A 92 -7.36 -1.00 -17.37
N THR A 93 -7.11 -0.10 -16.44
CA THR A 93 -6.63 -0.47 -15.10
C THR A 93 -7.76 -1.20 -14.37
N PRO A 94 -7.51 -2.40 -13.83
CA PRO A 94 -8.55 -3.12 -13.10
C PRO A 94 -9.08 -2.34 -11.90
N ALA A 95 -10.35 -2.52 -11.57
CA ALA A 95 -10.91 -1.97 -10.34
C ALA A 95 -10.20 -2.60 -9.14
N PRO A 96 -9.70 -1.82 -8.18
CA PRO A 96 -8.99 -2.39 -7.05
C PRO A 96 -9.92 -3.05 -6.04
N VAL A 97 -9.40 -4.07 -5.38
CA VAL A 97 -9.95 -4.59 -4.14
C VAL A 97 -9.31 -3.83 -3.01
N LEU A 98 -10.12 -3.26 -2.12
CA LEU A 98 -9.65 -2.48 -0.98
C LEU A 98 -9.76 -3.32 0.28
N LEU A 99 -8.74 -3.24 1.12
CA LEU A 99 -8.71 -3.93 2.42
C LEU A 99 -8.18 -2.96 3.48
N TYR A 100 -8.86 -2.90 4.61
CA TYR A 100 -8.40 -2.17 5.78
C TYR A 100 -8.22 -3.15 6.93
N GLY A 101 -7.05 -3.08 7.57
CA GLY A 101 -6.73 -3.95 8.68
C GLY A 101 -5.74 -3.34 9.64
N THR A 102 -5.44 -4.07 10.71
CA THR A 102 -4.46 -3.67 11.71
C THR A 102 -3.45 -4.80 11.88
N GLN A 103 -2.18 -4.45 12.05
CA GLN A 103 -1.12 -5.38 12.40
C GLN A 103 -0.39 -4.87 13.63
N LEU A 104 -0.02 -5.80 14.51
CA LEU A 104 0.82 -5.52 15.67
C LEU A 104 2.23 -5.98 15.32
N ILE A 105 3.13 -5.01 15.15
CA ILE A 105 4.46 -5.26 14.60
C ILE A 105 5.52 -4.99 15.67
N PRO A 106 6.29 -6.03 16.09
CA PRO A 106 7.35 -5.85 17.06
C PRO A 106 8.45 -4.94 16.51
N LYS A 107 8.98 -4.09 17.36
CA LYS A 107 10.12 -3.25 17.04
C LYS A 107 11.30 -3.61 17.95
N PHE A 108 12.50 -3.49 17.40
CA PHE A 108 13.72 -3.76 18.12
C PHE A 108 13.81 -2.85 19.37
N ASN A 109 14.14 -3.46 20.52
CA ASN A 109 14.25 -2.77 21.81
C ASN A 109 12.93 -2.18 22.36
N ALA A 110 11.79 -2.57 21.85
CA ALA A 110 10.50 -2.16 22.40
C ALA A 110 9.81 -3.35 23.08
N THR A 111 9.14 -3.10 24.21
CA THR A 111 8.40 -4.14 24.94
C THR A 111 6.98 -4.33 24.39
N THR A 112 6.45 -3.28 23.77
CA THR A 112 5.10 -3.29 23.20
C THR A 112 5.21 -3.17 21.68
N PRO A 113 4.48 -3.99 20.91
CA PRO A 113 4.50 -3.85 19.45
C PRO A 113 3.85 -2.56 19.00
N ASP A 114 4.30 -2.05 17.85
CA ASP A 114 3.62 -0.95 17.18
C ASP A 114 2.26 -1.43 16.68
N GLU A 115 1.27 -0.54 16.74
CA GLU A 115 -0.02 -0.78 16.10
C GLU A 115 -0.04 -0.02 14.78
N VAL A 116 -0.15 -0.75 13.67
CA VAL A 116 -0.09 -0.17 12.34
C VAL A 116 -1.38 -0.46 11.60
N GLN A 117 -2.04 0.59 11.14
CA GLN A 117 -3.17 0.46 10.22
C GLN A 117 -2.62 0.19 8.83
N ILE A 118 -3.15 -0.85 8.18
CA ILE A 118 -2.75 -1.25 6.84
C ILE A 118 -3.93 -0.94 5.91
N LEU A 119 -3.68 -0.07 4.94
CA LEU A 119 -4.64 0.25 3.88
C LEU A 119 -4.06 -0.36 2.60
N LEU A 120 -4.79 -1.30 2.01
CA LEU A 120 -4.27 -2.10 0.90
C LEU A 120 -5.21 -2.03 -0.30
N ALA A 121 -4.66 -1.81 -1.50
CA ALA A 121 -5.38 -1.87 -2.75
C ALA A 121 -4.71 -2.89 -3.65
N LEU A 122 -5.49 -3.88 -4.10
CA LEU A 122 -5.01 -4.95 -4.97
C LEU A 122 -5.59 -4.76 -6.37
N TYR A 123 -4.71 -4.64 -7.36
CA TYR A 123 -5.07 -4.59 -8.78
C TYR A 123 -4.61 -5.89 -9.43
N ARG A 124 -5.56 -6.76 -9.79
CA ARG A 124 -5.23 -8.03 -10.44
C ARG A 124 -5.18 -7.81 -11.94
N VAL A 125 -3.96 -7.88 -12.50
CA VAL A 125 -3.73 -7.58 -13.92
C VAL A 125 -4.04 -8.83 -14.74
N PRO A 126 -5.11 -8.81 -15.57
CA PRO A 126 -5.48 -10.00 -16.32
C PRO A 126 -4.44 -10.35 -17.37
N ASN A 127 -4.25 -11.65 -17.60
CA ASN A 127 -3.36 -12.21 -18.63
C ASN A 127 -1.88 -11.93 -18.44
N LYS A 128 -1.47 -11.38 -17.29
CA LYS A 128 -0.06 -11.09 -16.99
C LYS A 128 0.48 -11.88 -15.80
N HIS A 129 -0.41 -12.57 -15.07
CA HIS A 129 -0.06 -13.28 -13.84
C HIS A 129 0.59 -12.37 -12.81
N VAL A 130 0.09 -11.13 -12.73
CA VAL A 130 0.61 -10.08 -11.85
C VAL A 130 -0.48 -9.58 -10.93
N ASP A 131 -0.14 -9.43 -9.67
CA ASP A 131 -0.88 -8.64 -8.70
C ASP A 131 -0.08 -7.37 -8.43
N LEU A 132 -0.69 -6.22 -8.69
CA LEU A 132 -0.12 -4.92 -8.33
C LEU A 132 -0.74 -4.54 -6.98
N VAL A 133 0.10 -4.35 -5.96
CA VAL A 133 -0.37 -4.10 -4.60
C VAL A 133 0.14 -2.74 -4.15
N MET A 134 -0.80 -1.87 -3.76
CA MET A 134 -0.48 -0.61 -3.12
C MET A 134 -0.85 -0.72 -1.64
N THR A 135 0.11 -0.44 -0.77
CA THR A 135 -0.08 -0.53 0.67
C THR A 135 0.32 0.78 1.32
N MET A 136 -0.56 1.30 2.17
CA MET A 136 -0.24 2.44 3.02
C MET A 136 -0.16 1.95 4.47
N ASN A 137 0.97 2.19 5.11
CA ASN A 137 1.22 1.80 6.49
C ASN A 137 1.11 3.06 7.35
N VAL A 138 0.19 3.04 8.33
CA VAL A 138 -0.10 4.19 9.17
C VAL A 138 -0.02 3.78 10.62
N PRO A 139 1.11 4.03 11.31
CA PRO A 139 1.24 3.67 12.72
C PRO A 139 0.33 4.54 13.57
N THR A 140 -0.46 3.90 14.44
CA THR A 140 -1.32 4.56 15.41
C THR A 140 -0.81 4.42 16.83
N LYS A 141 0.12 3.49 17.06
CA LYS A 141 0.93 3.39 18.28
C LYS A 141 2.34 3.00 17.86
N ALA A 142 3.32 3.78 18.28
CA ALA A 142 4.72 3.54 17.92
C ALA A 142 5.65 4.01 19.02
N ALA A 143 6.62 3.17 19.38
CA ALA A 143 7.60 3.46 20.43
C ALA A 143 8.56 4.59 20.03
N ASP A 144 8.77 4.79 18.71
CA ASP A 144 9.71 5.79 18.19
C ASP A 144 9.12 7.20 18.02
N GLY A 145 7.84 7.38 18.39
CA GLY A 145 7.14 8.66 18.23
C GLY A 145 6.57 8.91 16.83
N GLY A 146 6.63 7.92 15.94
CA GLY A 146 6.11 8.06 14.57
C GLY A 146 4.60 7.86 14.43
N ALA A 147 3.89 7.64 15.55
CA ALA A 147 2.44 7.41 15.51
C ALA A 147 1.68 8.68 15.12
N VAL A 148 0.56 8.47 14.42
CA VAL A 148 -0.31 9.55 13.96
C VAL A 148 -1.49 9.73 14.91
N THR A 149 -2.09 10.91 14.88
CA THR A 149 -3.33 11.21 15.59
C THR A 149 -4.52 10.63 14.82
N LYS A 150 -5.71 10.67 15.44
CA LYS A 150 -6.96 10.25 14.78
C LYS A 150 -7.25 11.09 13.54
N GLU A 151 -7.00 12.40 13.63
CA GLU A 151 -7.19 13.32 12.50
C GLU A 151 -6.22 13.01 11.36
N GLU A 152 -4.98 12.73 11.71
CA GLU A 152 -3.96 12.34 10.73
C GLU A 152 -4.27 10.98 10.08
N LEU A 153 -4.84 10.05 10.85
CA LEU A 153 -5.29 8.76 10.29
C LEU A 153 -6.43 8.98 9.29
N ALA A 154 -7.40 9.84 9.62
CA ALA A 154 -8.48 10.17 8.70
C ALA A 154 -7.95 10.81 7.42
N GLU A 155 -6.94 11.68 7.53
CA GLU A 155 -6.27 12.28 6.37
C GLU A 155 -5.52 11.22 5.55
N ALA A 156 -4.83 10.29 6.22
CA ALA A 156 -4.15 9.19 5.55
C ALA A 156 -5.12 8.31 4.75
N ARG A 157 -6.31 8.06 5.30
CA ARG A 157 -7.36 7.31 4.59
C ARG A 157 -7.81 8.05 3.33
N ARG A 158 -8.00 9.37 3.41
CA ARG A 158 -8.36 10.18 2.23
C ARG A 158 -7.23 10.14 1.20
N THR A 159 -5.99 10.26 1.63
CA THR A 159 -4.82 10.13 0.76
C THR A 159 -4.81 8.78 0.04
N PHE A 160 -5.04 7.71 0.78
CA PHE A 160 -5.08 6.36 0.22
C PHE A 160 -6.22 6.21 -0.80
N GLU A 161 -7.40 6.70 -0.50
CA GLU A 161 -8.55 6.61 -1.40
C GLU A 161 -8.30 7.36 -2.71
N VAL A 162 -7.70 8.54 -2.64
CA VAL A 162 -7.32 9.30 -3.83
C VAL A 162 -6.26 8.54 -4.63
N ALA A 163 -5.25 8.01 -3.96
CA ALA A 163 -4.21 7.23 -4.62
C ALA A 163 -4.79 5.99 -5.29
N ALA A 164 -5.64 5.24 -4.58
CA ALA A 164 -6.22 4.00 -5.09
C ALA A 164 -7.12 4.24 -6.31
N SER A 165 -7.91 5.32 -6.29
CA SER A 165 -8.81 5.64 -7.39
C SER A 165 -8.10 6.28 -8.59
N SER A 166 -6.94 6.92 -8.35
CA SER A 166 -6.19 7.61 -9.40
C SER A 166 -5.12 6.75 -10.05
N LEU A 167 -4.72 5.64 -9.44
CA LEU A 167 -3.69 4.77 -9.99
C LEU A 167 -4.09 4.32 -11.40
N ASN A 168 -3.19 4.53 -12.35
CA ASN A 168 -3.44 4.21 -13.75
C ASN A 168 -2.24 3.48 -14.34
N ILE A 169 -2.49 2.30 -14.91
CA ILE A 169 -1.47 1.55 -15.63
C ILE A 169 -1.44 2.10 -17.05
N VAL A 170 -0.36 2.81 -17.38
CA VAL A 170 -0.17 3.45 -18.68
C VAL A 170 0.44 2.47 -19.68
N LYS A 171 1.42 1.68 -19.23
CA LYS A 171 2.15 0.74 -20.07
C LYS A 171 2.10 -0.66 -19.45
N PHE A 172 1.29 -1.53 -20.03
CA PHE A 172 1.19 -2.91 -19.59
C PHE A 172 2.44 -3.74 -19.92
N GLU A 173 3.32 -3.23 -20.77
CA GLU A 173 4.61 -3.83 -21.05
C GLU A 173 5.51 -3.95 -19.81
N LEU A 174 5.23 -3.16 -18.77
CA LEU A 174 5.90 -3.31 -17.48
C LEU A 174 5.81 -4.74 -16.94
N PHE A 175 4.73 -5.44 -17.26
CA PHE A 175 4.44 -6.78 -16.75
C PHE A 175 4.82 -7.89 -17.77
N ALA A 176 5.61 -7.55 -18.75
CA ALA A 176 5.99 -8.52 -19.77
C ALA A 176 6.89 -9.66 -19.23
#